data_b667633facb6d903f0824a7c353fa90d
#
_entry.id   b667633facb6d903f0824a7c353fa90d
#
_cell.length_a   1.000
_cell.length_b   1.000
_cell.length_c   1.000
_cell.angle_alpha   90.00
_cell.angle_beta   90.00
_cell.angle_gamma   90.00
#
_symmetry.space_group_name_H-M   'P 1'
#
loop_
_entity.id
_entity.type
_entity.pdbx_description
1 polymer ?
#
loop_
_entity_poly.entity_id
_entity_poly.type
_entity_poly.pdbx_seq_one_letter_code
_entity_poly.pdbx_strand_id
1 'polypeptide(L)'
;DQKHTDFEFQVNTNAVKVSTLLLKLGNSFSNLQYIVSIDGYKLANDYTRWRSQWNPMIENVKKLQKNGHTVTFNTTLSLYTIFDYTNLIEFLDKEFPGCLIHGGFADNIWPFVFNYSLEQISKLERIKHTNIYRNNTLFKSFIDGVINLAKSSKLDQPKLSKFFSYNDRLDKSRNSCLNNYIPELEHLRPLIGEENGINKT
;
A
#
# COMPACT_ATOMS: atom_id res chain seq x y z
N ASP A 1 24.62 16.81 -25.24
CA ASP A 1 24.89 16.02 -24.04
C ASP A 1 24.53 14.56 -24.32
N GLN A 2 25.53 13.66 -24.39
CA GLN A 2 25.28 12.22 -24.50
C GLN A 2 24.81 11.69 -23.14
N LYS A 3 23.64 11.02 -23.13
CA LYS A 3 23.19 10.29 -21.93
C LYS A 3 24.03 9.01 -21.76
N HIS A 4 24.37 8.70 -20.52
CA HIS A 4 24.99 7.41 -20.19
C HIS A 4 23.98 6.29 -20.41
N THR A 5 24.26 5.38 -21.36
CA THR A 5 23.36 4.27 -21.74
C THR A 5 23.80 2.92 -21.12
N ASP A 6 25.03 2.85 -20.59
CA ASP A 6 25.67 1.60 -20.18
C ASP A 6 25.25 1.16 -18.76
N PHE A 7 24.47 1.98 -18.05
CA PHE A 7 24.01 1.71 -16.69
C PHE A 7 22.51 1.81 -16.59
N GLU A 8 21.93 0.86 -15.89
CA GLU A 8 20.56 0.92 -15.41
C GLU A 8 20.56 1.37 -13.96
N PHE A 9 19.87 2.47 -13.68
CA PHE A 9 19.74 3.00 -12.33
C PHE A 9 18.32 2.89 -11.85
N GLN A 10 18.15 2.38 -10.62
CA GLN A 10 16.88 2.35 -9.90
C GLN A 10 16.99 3.22 -8.65
N VAL A 11 16.07 4.16 -8.50
CA VAL A 11 15.96 5.03 -7.32
C VAL A 11 14.71 4.66 -6.55
N ASN A 12 14.88 4.04 -5.39
CA ASN A 12 13.78 3.82 -4.46
C ASN A 12 13.49 5.11 -3.68
N THR A 13 12.23 5.53 -3.67
CA THR A 13 11.83 6.79 -3.03
C THR A 13 10.42 6.68 -2.45
N ASN A 14 10.13 7.47 -1.41
CA ASN A 14 8.77 7.73 -0.95
C ASN A 14 8.12 8.93 -1.69
N ALA A 15 8.83 9.55 -2.61
CA ALA A 15 8.43 10.72 -3.40
C ALA A 15 7.93 11.94 -2.58
N VAL A 16 8.12 11.98 -1.27
CA VAL A 16 7.73 13.13 -0.42
C VAL A 16 8.54 14.37 -0.79
N LYS A 17 9.81 14.17 -1.18
CA LYS A 17 10.68 15.24 -1.70
C LYS A 17 11.40 14.75 -2.94
N VAL A 18 11.21 15.45 -4.06
CA VAL A 18 11.96 15.25 -5.29
C VAL A 18 12.85 16.47 -5.46
N SER A 19 14.14 16.30 -5.22
CA SER A 19 15.11 17.38 -5.35
C SER A 19 15.42 17.70 -6.82
N THR A 20 15.82 18.94 -7.09
CA THR A 20 16.31 19.35 -8.42
C THR A 20 17.49 18.49 -8.88
N LEU A 21 18.30 17.99 -7.94
CA LEU A 21 19.40 17.08 -8.24
C LEU A 21 18.90 15.73 -8.79
N LEU A 22 17.84 15.15 -8.21
CA LEU A 22 17.24 13.91 -8.72
C LEU A 22 16.69 14.09 -10.14
N LEU A 23 16.04 15.22 -10.40
CA LEU A 23 15.55 15.54 -11.75
C LEU A 23 16.71 15.73 -12.75
N LYS A 24 17.81 16.36 -12.33
CA LYS A 24 19.02 16.52 -13.17
C LYS A 24 19.70 15.19 -13.45
N LEU A 25 19.81 14.31 -12.46
CA LEU A 25 20.35 12.95 -12.65
C LEU A 25 19.58 12.19 -13.72
N GLY A 26 18.24 12.29 -13.72
CA GLY A 26 17.39 11.68 -14.74
C GLY A 26 17.70 12.15 -16.16
N ASN A 27 18.17 13.39 -16.33
CA ASN A 27 18.58 13.89 -17.64
C ASN A 27 19.93 13.33 -18.10
N SER A 28 20.76 12.83 -17.18
CA SER A 28 22.10 12.29 -17.46
C SER A 28 22.11 10.79 -17.77
N PHE A 29 21.05 10.07 -17.43
CA PHE A 29 20.95 8.63 -17.66
C PHE A 29 19.72 8.30 -18.52
N SER A 30 19.88 7.45 -19.52
CA SER A 30 18.76 7.02 -20.38
C SER A 30 17.88 5.95 -19.71
N ASN A 31 18.46 5.17 -18.78
CA ASN A 31 17.82 4.02 -18.15
C ASN A 31 17.60 4.25 -16.63
N LEU A 32 17.09 5.44 -16.26
CA LEU A 32 16.75 5.73 -14.87
C LEU A 32 15.29 5.42 -14.59
N GLN A 33 15.05 4.54 -13.63
CA GLN A 33 13.74 4.17 -13.13
C GLN A 33 13.54 4.66 -11.70
N TYR A 34 12.42 5.28 -11.42
CA TYR A 34 11.99 5.60 -10.06
C TYR A 34 11.02 4.56 -9.54
N ILE A 35 11.37 3.90 -8.44
CA ILE A 35 10.49 2.98 -7.72
C ILE A 35 9.87 3.73 -6.54
N VAL A 36 8.61 4.09 -6.69
CA VAL A 36 7.88 4.86 -5.68
C VAL A 36 7.18 3.91 -4.73
N SER A 37 7.53 4.01 -3.46
CA SER A 37 6.90 3.22 -2.42
C SER A 37 5.58 3.86 -1.99
N ILE A 38 4.48 3.13 -2.15
CA ILE A 38 3.12 3.55 -1.80
C ILE A 38 2.35 2.32 -1.30
N ASP A 39 1.82 2.34 -0.07
CA ASP A 39 1.20 1.15 0.50
C ASP A 39 -0.33 1.21 0.55
N GLY A 40 -0.91 2.37 0.82
CA GLY A 40 -2.34 2.57 0.93
C GLY A 40 -2.86 3.75 0.13
N TYR A 41 -4.17 3.94 0.14
CA TYR A 41 -4.82 5.07 -0.51
C TYR A 41 -4.97 6.23 0.48
N LYS A 42 -4.51 7.42 0.09
CA LYS A 42 -4.64 8.67 0.89
C LYS A 42 -4.23 8.51 2.35
N LEU A 43 -5.20 8.61 3.28
CA LEU A 43 -4.95 8.59 4.72
C LEU A 43 -4.31 7.27 5.18
N ALA A 44 -4.69 6.13 4.61
CA ALA A 44 -4.07 4.85 4.93
C ALA A 44 -2.57 4.85 4.58
N ASN A 45 -2.19 5.49 3.45
CA ASN A 45 -0.77 5.67 3.11
C ASN A 45 -0.06 6.60 4.10
N ASP A 46 -0.68 7.71 4.49
CA ASP A 46 -0.09 8.69 5.41
C ASP A 46 0.09 8.11 6.82
N TYR A 47 -0.78 7.18 7.21
CA TYR A 47 -0.64 6.45 8.47
C TYR A 47 0.47 5.40 8.43
N THR A 48 0.50 4.56 7.41
CA THR A 48 1.49 3.48 7.28
C THR A 48 2.88 4.03 7.03
N ARG A 49 2.99 5.07 6.24
CA ARG A 49 4.22 5.79 5.94
C ARG A 49 4.27 7.11 6.71
N TRP A 50 4.43 7.00 8.01
CA TRP A 50 4.43 8.14 8.94
C TRP A 50 5.22 9.34 8.41
N ARG A 51 4.60 10.52 8.44
CA ARG A 51 5.08 11.78 7.85
C ARG A 51 5.06 11.82 6.31
N SER A 52 4.52 10.83 5.63
CA SER A 52 4.11 10.97 4.25
C SER A 52 2.96 11.98 4.16
N GLN A 53 2.85 12.64 3.01
CA GLN A 53 1.73 13.50 2.68
C GLN A 53 1.28 13.14 1.29
N TRP A 54 0.10 12.56 1.18
CA TRP A 54 -0.43 12.00 -0.06
C TRP A 54 -0.37 12.99 -1.23
N ASN A 55 -0.97 14.19 -1.09
CA ASN A 55 -1.06 15.12 -2.21
C ASN A 55 0.30 15.59 -2.73
N PRO A 56 1.24 16.10 -1.88
CA PRO A 56 2.58 16.45 -2.32
C PRO A 56 3.34 15.26 -2.95
N MET A 57 3.17 14.06 -2.42
CA MET A 57 3.78 12.85 -2.96
C MET A 57 3.29 12.59 -4.39
N ILE A 58 1.98 12.57 -4.62
CA ILE A 58 1.39 12.33 -5.94
C ILE A 58 1.78 13.42 -6.94
N GLU A 59 1.80 14.68 -6.53
CA GLU A 59 2.29 15.78 -7.37
C GLU A 59 3.75 15.60 -7.78
N ASN A 60 4.60 15.14 -6.87
CA ASN A 60 5.99 14.86 -7.17
C ASN A 60 6.14 13.69 -8.14
N VAL A 61 5.34 12.63 -8.01
CA VAL A 61 5.31 11.53 -8.99
C VAL A 61 4.89 12.02 -10.38
N LYS A 62 3.85 12.85 -10.45
CA LYS A 62 3.42 13.47 -11.72
C LYS A 62 4.54 14.35 -12.34
N LYS A 63 5.30 15.06 -11.51
CA LYS A 63 6.48 15.83 -11.99
C LYS A 63 7.55 14.91 -12.57
N LEU A 64 7.84 13.76 -11.94
CA LEU A 64 8.80 12.79 -12.47
C LEU A 64 8.38 12.31 -13.86
N GLN A 65 7.12 11.88 -14.03
CA GLN A 65 6.61 11.44 -15.32
C GLN A 65 6.62 12.54 -16.38
N LYS A 66 6.21 13.77 -16.00
CA LYS A 66 6.24 14.94 -16.92
C LYS A 66 7.65 15.24 -17.42
N ASN A 67 8.68 14.92 -16.64
CA ASN A 67 10.07 15.04 -17.04
C ASN A 67 10.60 13.82 -17.82
N GLY A 68 9.71 12.90 -18.24
CA GLY A 68 10.06 11.74 -19.07
C GLY A 68 10.67 10.57 -18.30
N HIS A 69 10.55 10.55 -16.96
CA HIS A 69 11.11 9.45 -16.18
C HIS A 69 10.14 8.29 -16.06
N THR A 70 10.66 7.08 -16.12
CA THR A 70 9.90 5.85 -15.85
C THR A 70 9.62 5.75 -14.35
N VAL A 71 8.35 5.57 -14.00
CA VAL A 71 7.91 5.37 -12.62
C VAL A 71 7.24 4.01 -12.48
N THR A 72 7.71 3.24 -11.50
CA THR A 72 7.11 1.99 -11.05
C THR A 72 6.66 2.16 -9.60
N PHE A 73 5.55 1.59 -9.23
CA PHE A 73 5.09 1.61 -7.84
C PHE A 73 5.44 0.31 -7.13
N ASN A 74 5.88 0.43 -5.89
CA ASN A 74 6.06 -0.71 -4.99
C ASN A 74 5.06 -0.58 -3.84
N THR A 75 4.20 -1.58 -3.67
CA THR A 75 3.12 -1.58 -2.69
C THR A 75 3.28 -2.74 -1.72
N THR A 76 3.05 -2.49 -0.43
CA THR A 76 3.05 -3.53 0.60
C THR A 76 1.64 -3.68 1.18
N LEU A 77 1.03 -4.83 0.91
CA LEU A 77 -0.28 -5.15 1.45
C LEU A 77 -0.15 -5.57 2.91
N SER A 78 -0.93 -4.94 3.77
CA SER A 78 -0.97 -5.19 5.21
C SER A 78 -2.40 -5.07 5.73
N LEU A 79 -2.62 -5.37 7.00
CA LEU A 79 -3.92 -5.13 7.63
C LEU A 79 -4.32 -3.64 7.60
N TYR A 80 -3.36 -2.72 7.61
CA TYR A 80 -3.64 -1.28 7.46
C TYR A 80 -4.17 -0.90 6.07
N THR A 81 -3.82 -1.64 5.03
CA THR A 81 -4.01 -1.18 3.65
C THR A 81 -5.03 -2.00 2.86
N ILE A 82 -5.40 -3.20 3.36
CA ILE A 82 -6.27 -4.13 2.63
C ILE A 82 -7.66 -3.56 2.31
N PHE A 83 -8.23 -2.74 3.20
CA PHE A 83 -9.57 -2.17 3.01
C PHE A 83 -9.62 -1.14 1.87
N ASP A 84 -8.51 -0.42 1.67
CA ASP A 84 -8.37 0.63 0.66
C ASP A 84 -7.51 0.25 -0.54
N TYR A 85 -7.03 -1.00 -0.57
CA TYR A 85 -6.11 -1.43 -1.61
C TYR A 85 -6.71 -1.35 -3.01
N THR A 86 -7.98 -1.70 -3.16
CA THR A 86 -8.70 -1.54 -4.43
C THR A 86 -8.75 -0.09 -4.89
N ASN A 87 -9.05 0.83 -3.96
CA ASN A 87 -9.09 2.27 -4.28
C ASN A 87 -7.70 2.77 -4.71
N LEU A 88 -6.62 2.27 -4.08
CA LEU A 88 -5.25 2.58 -4.49
C LEU A 88 -4.99 2.13 -5.93
N ILE A 89 -5.30 0.87 -6.25
CA ILE A 89 -5.01 0.31 -7.57
C ILE A 89 -5.84 0.99 -8.66
N GLU A 90 -7.14 1.22 -8.43
CA GLU A 90 -8.00 1.96 -9.36
C GLU A 90 -7.50 3.40 -9.58
N PHE A 91 -7.02 4.06 -8.51
CA PHE A 91 -6.42 5.38 -8.61
C PHE A 91 -5.14 5.36 -9.46
N LEU A 92 -4.23 4.41 -9.22
CA LEU A 92 -2.98 4.29 -9.98
C LEU A 92 -3.24 3.96 -11.45
N ASP A 93 -4.20 3.08 -11.75
CA ASP A 93 -4.60 2.73 -13.11
C ASP A 93 -5.11 3.94 -13.90
N LYS A 94 -5.86 4.82 -13.21
CA LYS A 94 -6.44 6.04 -13.80
C LYS A 94 -5.43 7.17 -13.96
N GLU A 95 -4.66 7.46 -12.90
CA GLU A 95 -3.80 8.65 -12.86
C GLU A 95 -2.42 8.42 -13.48
N PHE A 96 -2.00 7.15 -13.58
CA PHE A 96 -0.68 6.74 -14.09
C PHE A 96 -0.81 5.60 -15.09
N PRO A 97 -1.50 5.81 -16.23
CA PRO A 97 -1.76 4.75 -17.20
C PRO A 97 -0.46 4.11 -17.69
N GLY A 98 -0.44 2.78 -17.72
CA GLY A 98 0.73 2.00 -18.13
C GLY A 98 1.82 1.85 -17.08
N CYS A 99 1.63 2.33 -15.85
CA CYS A 99 2.60 2.11 -14.78
C CYS A 99 2.69 0.63 -14.40
N LEU A 100 3.86 0.20 -13.94
CA LEU A 100 4.06 -1.10 -13.34
C LEU A 100 3.85 -1.00 -11.82
N ILE A 101 3.32 -2.08 -11.25
CA ILE A 101 3.17 -2.23 -9.79
C ILE A 101 3.83 -3.52 -9.36
N HIS A 102 4.65 -3.44 -8.32
CA HIS A 102 5.17 -4.58 -7.58
C HIS A 102 4.38 -4.69 -6.29
N GLY A 103 3.71 -5.82 -6.07
CA GLY A 103 2.97 -6.11 -4.85
C GLY A 103 3.74 -7.06 -3.94
N GLY A 104 3.66 -6.82 -2.65
CA GLY A 104 4.22 -7.69 -1.62
C GLY A 104 3.37 -7.68 -0.35
N PHE A 105 3.67 -8.58 0.60
CA PHE A 105 3.02 -8.63 1.90
C PHE A 105 3.94 -8.10 3.00
N ALA A 106 3.34 -7.48 4.01
CA ALA A 106 4.05 -7.15 5.24
C ALA A 106 4.21 -8.39 6.13
N ASP A 107 5.43 -8.72 6.51
CA ASP A 107 5.73 -9.95 7.28
C ASP A 107 5.05 -10.00 8.65
N ASN A 108 4.93 -8.87 9.33
CA ASN A 108 4.46 -8.79 10.71
C ASN A 108 3.03 -8.26 10.88
N ILE A 109 2.38 -7.83 9.79
CA ILE A 109 1.05 -7.20 9.81
C ILE A 109 0.20 -7.88 8.75
N TRP A 110 -0.02 -9.18 8.94
CA TRP A 110 -0.70 -10.04 8.00
C TRP A 110 -2.16 -9.61 7.79
N PRO A 111 -2.61 -9.37 6.55
CA PRO A 111 -3.95 -8.85 6.30
C PRO A 111 -5.08 -9.88 6.48
N PHE A 112 -4.76 -11.18 6.48
CA PHE A 112 -5.76 -12.26 6.45
C PHE A 112 -6.00 -12.90 7.84
N VAL A 113 -6.30 -12.05 8.83
CA VAL A 113 -6.50 -12.44 10.24
C VAL A 113 -7.96 -12.35 10.70
N PHE A 114 -8.88 -12.13 9.77
CA PHE A 114 -10.33 -12.08 10.03
C PHE A 114 -11.12 -12.63 8.85
N ASN A 115 -12.43 -12.90 9.06
CA ASN A 115 -13.31 -13.37 8.00
C ASN A 115 -13.72 -12.22 7.09
N TYR A 116 -13.40 -12.30 5.82
CA TYR A 116 -13.84 -11.33 4.82
C TYR A 116 -15.31 -11.57 4.45
N SER A 117 -16.10 -10.51 4.41
CA SER A 117 -17.45 -10.54 3.85
C SER A 117 -17.42 -10.71 2.32
N LEU A 118 -18.53 -11.15 1.75
CA LEU A 118 -18.67 -11.22 0.28
C LEU A 118 -18.49 -9.85 -0.38
N GLU A 119 -18.93 -8.78 0.28
CA GLU A 119 -18.75 -7.41 -0.20
C GLU A 119 -17.26 -7.03 -0.27
N GLN A 120 -16.49 -7.32 0.79
CA GLN A 120 -15.05 -7.05 0.81
C GLN A 120 -14.31 -7.86 -0.24
N ILE A 121 -14.68 -9.12 -0.45
CA ILE A 121 -14.12 -9.97 -1.51
C ILE A 121 -14.46 -9.39 -2.88
N SER A 122 -15.73 -9.02 -3.11
CA SER A 122 -16.17 -8.39 -4.36
C SER A 122 -15.42 -7.08 -4.64
N LYS A 123 -15.15 -6.28 -3.60
CA LYS A 123 -14.33 -5.07 -3.73
C LYS A 123 -12.91 -5.39 -4.21
N LEU A 124 -12.26 -6.43 -3.67
CA LEU A 124 -10.94 -6.87 -4.15
C LEU A 124 -10.98 -7.41 -5.59
N GLU A 125 -12.05 -8.12 -5.96
CA GLU A 125 -12.22 -8.63 -7.32
C GLU A 125 -12.34 -7.52 -8.38
N ARG A 126 -12.74 -6.31 -8.01
CA ARG A 126 -12.77 -5.15 -8.93
C ARG A 126 -11.40 -4.83 -9.50
N ILE A 127 -10.31 -5.12 -8.79
CA ILE A 127 -8.93 -4.90 -9.27
C ILE A 127 -8.71 -5.62 -10.61
N LYS A 128 -9.38 -6.77 -10.86
CA LYS A 128 -9.28 -7.54 -12.10
C LYS A 128 -9.74 -6.77 -13.34
N HIS A 129 -10.49 -5.70 -13.16
CA HIS A 129 -10.97 -4.85 -14.26
C HIS A 129 -9.98 -3.74 -14.65
N THR A 130 -8.92 -3.53 -13.88
CA THR A 130 -7.90 -2.51 -14.16
C THR A 130 -6.95 -2.94 -15.29
N ASN A 131 -6.38 -1.97 -16.00
CA ASN A 131 -5.37 -2.25 -17.03
C ASN A 131 -4.06 -2.75 -16.39
N ILE A 132 -3.74 -2.27 -15.20
CA ILE A 132 -2.58 -2.73 -14.42
C ILE A 132 -2.66 -4.25 -14.19
N TYR A 133 -3.80 -4.78 -13.76
CA TYR A 133 -3.97 -6.22 -13.57
C TYR A 133 -3.86 -6.99 -14.89
N ARG A 134 -4.44 -6.47 -15.97
CA ARG A 134 -4.44 -7.15 -17.27
C ARG A 134 -3.07 -7.21 -17.93
N ASN A 135 -2.25 -6.17 -17.73
CA ASN A 135 -0.99 -5.98 -18.45
C ASN A 135 0.25 -6.34 -17.61
N ASN A 136 0.10 -6.67 -16.32
CA ASN A 136 1.22 -7.04 -15.44
C ASN A 136 1.01 -8.44 -14.87
N THR A 137 1.68 -9.43 -15.46
CA THR A 137 1.54 -10.85 -15.08
C THR A 137 1.90 -11.13 -13.63
N LEU A 138 2.95 -10.49 -13.11
CA LEU A 138 3.38 -10.67 -11.72
C LEU A 138 2.36 -10.08 -10.76
N PHE A 139 1.86 -8.88 -11.05
CA PHE A 139 0.82 -8.24 -10.25
C PHE A 139 -0.50 -9.00 -10.31
N LYS A 140 -0.86 -9.55 -11.48
CA LYS A 140 -2.02 -10.43 -11.64
C LYS A 140 -1.93 -11.63 -10.71
N SER A 141 -0.81 -12.36 -10.73
CA SER A 141 -0.59 -13.52 -9.86
C SER A 141 -0.66 -13.14 -8.38
N PHE A 142 -0.11 -11.98 -8.00
CA PHE A 142 -0.21 -11.46 -6.64
C PHE A 142 -1.66 -11.20 -6.23
N ILE A 143 -2.45 -10.52 -7.05
CA ILE A 143 -3.86 -10.21 -6.76
C ILE A 143 -4.73 -11.47 -6.69
N ASP A 144 -4.51 -12.43 -7.59
CA ASP A 144 -5.24 -13.72 -7.52
C ASP A 144 -4.92 -14.45 -6.21
N GLY A 145 -3.68 -14.42 -5.76
CA GLY A 145 -3.26 -14.91 -4.44
C GLY A 145 -3.96 -14.18 -3.28
N VAL A 146 -4.01 -12.85 -3.34
CA VAL A 146 -4.71 -12.00 -2.34
C VAL A 146 -6.19 -12.40 -2.22
N ILE A 147 -6.88 -12.51 -3.34
CA ILE A 147 -8.31 -12.86 -3.37
C ILE A 147 -8.55 -14.27 -2.81
N ASN A 148 -7.71 -15.24 -3.18
CA ASN A 148 -7.81 -16.60 -2.67
C ASN A 148 -7.56 -16.67 -1.16
N LEU A 149 -6.57 -15.95 -0.65
CA LEU A 149 -6.30 -15.85 0.78
C LEU A 149 -7.45 -15.17 1.53
N ALA A 150 -8.03 -14.10 0.98
CA ALA A 150 -9.19 -13.44 1.58
C ALA A 150 -10.41 -14.40 1.66
N LYS A 151 -10.67 -15.20 0.61
CA LYS A 151 -11.76 -16.19 0.58
C LYS A 151 -11.57 -17.32 1.61
N SER A 152 -10.35 -17.66 1.94
CA SER A 152 -10.00 -18.74 2.88
C SER A 152 -9.63 -18.25 4.27
N SER A 153 -9.58 -16.93 4.49
CA SER A 153 -9.16 -16.36 5.76
C SER A 153 -10.15 -16.65 6.88
N LYS A 154 -9.62 -16.79 8.08
CA LYS A 154 -10.38 -17.02 9.31
C LYS A 154 -9.94 -16.08 10.40
N LEU A 155 -10.83 -15.83 11.36
CA LEU A 155 -10.51 -15.01 12.52
C LEU A 155 -9.35 -15.64 13.31
N ASP A 156 -8.28 -14.87 13.46
CA ASP A 156 -7.11 -15.17 14.30
C ASP A 156 -7.05 -14.11 15.41
N GLN A 157 -7.81 -14.36 16.48
CA GLN A 157 -7.92 -13.43 17.61
C GLN A 157 -6.56 -13.11 18.24
N PRO A 158 -5.64 -14.05 18.49
CA PRO A 158 -4.32 -13.75 19.02
C PRO A 158 -3.51 -12.77 18.17
N LYS A 159 -3.51 -12.95 16.86
CA LYS A 159 -2.82 -12.01 15.94
C LYS A 159 -3.48 -10.65 15.91
N LEU A 160 -4.81 -10.63 15.88
CA LEU A 160 -5.58 -9.39 15.88
C LEU A 160 -5.38 -8.61 17.18
N SER A 161 -5.40 -9.27 18.34
CA SER A 161 -5.09 -8.66 19.64
C SER A 161 -3.67 -8.08 19.69
N LYS A 162 -2.69 -8.83 19.20
CA LYS A 162 -1.30 -8.38 19.10
C LYS A 162 -1.18 -7.15 18.19
N PHE A 163 -1.88 -7.14 17.08
CA PHE A 163 -1.93 -6.00 16.16
C PHE A 163 -2.45 -4.75 16.86
N PHE A 164 -3.61 -4.80 17.51
CA PHE A 164 -4.18 -3.63 18.18
C PHE A 164 -3.33 -3.17 19.36
N SER A 165 -2.77 -4.09 20.15
CA SER A 165 -1.85 -3.75 21.24
C SER A 165 -0.59 -3.04 20.75
N TYR A 166 -0.05 -3.44 19.59
CA TYR A 166 1.05 -2.74 18.94
C TYR A 166 0.62 -1.36 18.45
N ASN A 167 -0.54 -1.32 17.80
CA ASN A 167 -1.07 -0.09 17.21
C ASN A 167 -1.36 0.98 18.27
N ASP A 168 -1.94 0.62 19.40
CA ASP A 168 -2.23 1.55 20.50
C ASP A 168 -0.94 2.20 21.06
N ARG A 169 0.17 1.44 21.11
CA ARG A 169 1.48 1.97 21.48
C ARG A 169 2.05 2.90 20.42
N LEU A 170 1.84 2.54 19.15
CA LEU A 170 2.29 3.32 18.00
C LEU A 170 1.55 4.66 17.95
N ASP A 171 0.24 4.66 18.11
CA ASP A 171 -0.61 5.86 18.13
C ASP A 171 -0.21 6.79 19.28
N LYS A 172 0.01 6.24 20.48
CA LYS A 172 0.51 7.01 21.62
C LYS A 172 1.86 7.67 21.31
N SER A 173 2.78 6.94 20.67
CA SER A 173 4.12 7.46 20.35
C SER A 173 4.10 8.55 19.26
N ARG A 174 3.10 8.51 18.38
CA ARG A 174 2.93 9.44 17.26
C ARG A 174 1.96 10.58 17.53
N ASN A 175 1.28 10.55 18.68
CA ASN A 175 0.13 11.41 18.98
C ASN A 175 -0.91 11.35 17.84
N SER A 176 -1.24 10.13 17.40
CA SER A 176 -2.18 9.83 16.34
C SER A 176 -3.30 8.91 16.83
N CYS A 177 -4.28 8.64 15.99
CA CYS A 177 -5.34 7.68 16.27
C CYS A 177 -5.67 6.94 14.98
N LEU A 178 -5.52 5.61 14.98
CA LEU A 178 -5.79 4.74 13.84
C LEU A 178 -7.15 5.02 13.19
N ASN A 179 -8.18 5.21 14.00
CA ASN A 179 -9.56 5.43 13.55
C ASN A 179 -9.70 6.68 12.66
N ASN A 180 -8.83 7.69 12.84
CA ASN A 180 -8.85 8.88 11.99
C ASN A 180 -8.31 8.64 10.57
N TYR A 181 -7.60 7.53 10.39
CA TYR A 181 -6.93 7.19 9.14
C TYR A 181 -7.55 5.98 8.45
N ILE A 182 -7.94 4.97 9.23
CA ILE A 182 -8.43 3.68 8.73
C ILE A 182 -9.58 3.22 9.64
N PRO A 183 -10.75 3.88 9.58
CA PRO A 183 -11.88 3.59 10.46
C PRO A 183 -12.41 2.15 10.32
N GLU A 184 -12.21 1.52 9.16
CA GLU A 184 -12.62 0.14 8.91
C GLU A 184 -11.95 -0.86 9.86
N LEU A 185 -10.76 -0.56 10.36
CA LEU A 185 -10.06 -1.43 11.31
C LEU A 185 -10.71 -1.46 12.68
N GLU A 186 -11.36 -0.38 13.12
CA GLU A 186 -12.03 -0.34 14.43
C GLU A 186 -13.17 -1.34 14.53
N HIS A 187 -13.79 -1.72 13.42
CA HIS A 187 -14.82 -2.77 13.40
C HIS A 187 -14.28 -4.16 13.77
N LEU A 188 -12.97 -4.37 13.68
CA LEU A 188 -12.31 -5.62 14.08
C LEU A 188 -11.94 -5.65 15.56
N ARG A 189 -11.91 -4.50 16.24
CA ARG A 189 -11.50 -4.41 17.65
C ARG A 189 -12.44 -5.18 18.63
N PRO A 190 -13.78 -5.15 18.48
CA PRO A 190 -14.68 -5.95 19.31
C PRO A 190 -14.46 -7.45 19.22
N LEU A 191 -13.92 -7.94 18.11
CA LEU A 191 -13.63 -9.36 17.91
C LEU A 191 -12.55 -9.91 18.85
N ILE A 192 -11.87 -9.03 19.61
CA ILE A 192 -10.83 -9.39 20.57
C ILE A 192 -11.40 -9.55 21.99
N GLY A 193 -12.62 -9.04 22.25
CA GLY A 193 -13.10 -8.67 23.60
C GLY A 193 -13.92 -9.71 24.36
N GLU A 194 -14.18 -10.92 23.86
CA GLU A 194 -15.13 -11.85 24.52
C GLU A 194 -14.50 -12.93 25.41
N GLU A 195 -13.18 -13.09 25.48
CA GLU A 195 -12.56 -14.15 26.31
C GLU A 195 -12.21 -13.77 27.74
N ASN A 196 -12.32 -12.51 28.16
CA ASN A 196 -11.97 -12.09 29.53
C ASN A 196 -13.16 -12.05 30.52
N GLY A 197 -14.30 -12.60 30.14
CA GLY A 197 -15.54 -12.59 30.96
C GLY A 197 -15.77 -13.80 31.86
N ILE A 198 -14.90 -14.81 31.88
CA ILE A 198 -15.07 -15.98 32.74
C ILE A 198 -13.82 -16.15 33.61
N ASN A 199 -13.87 -15.61 34.78
CA ASN A 199 -13.31 -16.04 36.06
C ASN A 199 -13.01 -14.85 37.00
N LYS A 200 -14.07 -14.31 37.59
CA LYS A 200 -14.05 -13.65 38.89
C LYS A 200 -15.30 -14.08 39.63
N THR A 201 -15.25 -15.25 40.20
CA THR A 201 -16.03 -15.62 41.40
C THR A 201 -15.08 -16.27 42.36
#